data_9865cf5e5f055d622ffbacc19489e9c0
#
_entry.id   9865cf5e5f055d622ffbacc19489e9c0
#
_cell.length_a   1.000
_cell.length_b   1.000
_cell.length_c   1.000
_cell.angle_alpha   90.00
_cell.angle_beta   90.00
_cell.angle_gamma   90.00
#
_symmetry.space_group_name_H-M   'P 1'
#
loop_
_entity.id
_entity.type
_entity.pdbx_description
1 polymer ?
#
loop_
_entity_poly.entity_id
_entity_poly.type
_entity_poly.pdbx_seq_one_letter_code
_entity_poly.pdbx_strand_id
1 'polypeptide(L)'
;MDGVVEREQAEGDRGLAALRKTARHDLARLNYPPANWVPERAGPDGKRVLDVLVVGAGMCGQTVGWGLLREGIRNIRVIERETHGREGPWNTTARMPILRSPKHLTGPDLGVPSLTFRAWYEAQHGAEGWTKLYKIDRLDWLAYLLWVREVVDLKVENGLALARIEPAGDLLRAQLSNGEIVHARKVVLANGRDGSGGFRWPALPSFDPARSERHGRVFHTLQDIDFTRFAGKRIGVLGVLATAIDNACTALDAGAREAVCFARRPHLPQVNKSKGVSFSGFQRGQGMLDDDWRWKIYTYMLAAASPPPHESVLRGQRLPGFSFRFAEPWLDMIVEADGVTVKTTKGEERFDIVLIGTGFDVDMGRVKELAAFAANVKLWADVRSADETKANAEAARYPYLGRGFELQEKTSGTTPGLGDIHLFNWGSILSQGALAGDIPGLFIGATRLVQTLSHALFTTDVARHVQNMYDQEDPELEPTNYFVPRDRRAGTL
;
A
#
# COMPACT_ATOMS: atom_id res chain seq x y z
N MET A 1 -23.68 -31.91 8.60
CA MET A 1 -22.67 -30.98 8.03
C MET A 1 -22.00 -30.17 9.12
N ASP A 2 -22.72 -29.68 10.11
CA ASP A 2 -22.17 -28.81 11.17
C ASP A 2 -21.00 -29.45 11.95
N GLY A 3 -21.09 -30.72 12.34
CA GLY A 3 -20.02 -31.38 13.10
C GLY A 3 -18.72 -31.67 12.31
N VAL A 4 -18.74 -31.66 10.97
CA VAL A 4 -17.54 -31.79 10.13
C VAL A 4 -16.84 -30.44 10.05
N VAL A 5 -17.60 -29.36 9.83
CA VAL A 5 -17.07 -27.99 9.78
C VAL A 5 -16.45 -27.60 11.11
N GLU A 6 -17.10 -27.92 12.25
CA GLU A 6 -16.55 -27.65 13.57
C GLU A 6 -15.23 -28.42 13.85
N ARG A 7 -15.10 -29.67 13.37
CA ARG A 7 -13.86 -30.46 13.50
C ARG A 7 -12.72 -29.88 12.63
N GLU A 8 -13.00 -29.53 11.39
CA GLU A 8 -12.02 -28.91 10.49
C GLU A 8 -11.55 -27.57 11.03
N GLN A 9 -12.46 -26.76 11.58
CA GLN A 9 -12.11 -25.49 12.25
C GLN A 9 -11.20 -25.73 13.46
N ALA A 10 -11.55 -26.69 14.34
CA ALA A 10 -10.75 -27.01 15.52
C ALA A 10 -9.37 -27.60 15.20
N GLU A 11 -9.24 -28.32 14.07
CA GLU A 11 -7.96 -28.80 13.57
C GLU A 11 -7.12 -27.64 12.99
N GLY A 12 -7.75 -26.74 12.25
CA GLY A 12 -7.12 -25.53 11.74
C GLY A 12 -6.60 -24.62 12.84
N ASP A 13 -7.37 -24.39 13.89
CA ASP A 13 -6.97 -23.59 15.05
C ASP A 13 -5.77 -24.20 15.79
N ARG A 14 -5.74 -25.54 15.95
CA ARG A 14 -4.58 -26.25 16.51
C ARG A 14 -3.35 -26.14 15.60
N GLY A 15 -3.53 -26.22 14.27
CA GLY A 15 -2.47 -26.04 13.31
C GLY A 15 -1.86 -24.64 13.36
N LEU A 16 -2.70 -23.60 13.43
CA LEU A 16 -2.23 -22.22 13.58
C LEU A 16 -1.53 -21.96 14.92
N ALA A 17 -2.00 -22.55 16.03
CA ALA A 17 -1.33 -22.45 17.31
C ALA A 17 0.07 -23.08 17.28
N ALA A 18 0.21 -24.25 16.64
CA ALA A 18 1.49 -24.92 16.44
C ALA A 18 2.42 -24.09 15.56
N LEU A 19 1.91 -23.55 14.44
CA LEU A 19 2.69 -22.69 13.54
C LEU A 19 3.15 -21.41 14.23
N ARG A 20 2.29 -20.78 15.04
CA ARG A 20 2.65 -19.59 15.84
C ARG A 20 3.85 -19.89 16.77
N LYS A 21 3.85 -21.04 17.43
CA LYS A 21 4.98 -21.48 18.26
C LYS A 21 6.25 -21.64 17.44
N THR A 22 6.16 -22.28 16.26
CA THR A 22 7.28 -22.43 15.33
C THR A 22 7.81 -21.10 14.88
N ALA A 23 6.93 -20.19 14.44
CA ALA A 23 7.33 -18.88 13.94
C ALA A 23 8.01 -18.03 15.02
N ARG A 24 7.50 -18.03 16.26
CA ARG A 24 8.15 -17.35 17.38
C ARG A 24 9.51 -17.95 17.72
N HIS A 25 9.67 -19.26 17.59
CA HIS A 25 10.95 -19.93 17.77
C HIS A 25 11.95 -19.56 16.66
N ASP A 26 11.51 -19.51 15.42
CA ASP A 26 12.35 -19.07 14.29
C ASP A 26 12.77 -17.59 14.46
N LEU A 27 11.85 -16.72 14.88
CA LEU A 27 12.15 -15.33 15.19
C LEU A 27 13.18 -15.20 16.31
N ALA A 28 13.05 -15.99 17.39
CA ALA A 28 14.03 -16.02 18.49
C ALA A 28 15.42 -16.46 18.00
N ARG A 29 15.50 -17.45 17.09
CA ARG A 29 16.76 -17.87 16.46
C ARG A 29 17.40 -16.78 15.58
N LEU A 30 16.59 -15.86 15.06
CA LEU A 30 17.03 -14.68 14.33
C LEU A 30 17.31 -13.49 15.25
N ASN A 31 17.36 -13.70 16.56
CA ASN A 31 17.55 -12.66 17.57
C ASN A 31 16.50 -11.53 17.47
N TYR A 32 15.24 -11.88 17.18
CA TYR A 32 14.15 -10.92 17.06
C TYR A 32 13.37 -10.80 18.40
N PRO A 33 13.01 -9.61 18.86
CA PRO A 33 13.47 -8.32 18.36
C PRO A 33 14.88 -7.99 18.91
N PRO A 34 15.81 -7.49 18.06
CA PRO A 34 17.10 -7.07 18.55
C PRO A 34 17.00 -5.83 19.46
N ALA A 35 18.09 -5.51 20.15
CA ALA A 35 18.17 -4.29 20.96
C ALA A 35 18.00 -3.04 20.07
N ASN A 36 17.39 -1.99 20.65
CA ASN A 36 17.34 -0.69 19.98
C ASN A 36 18.73 -0.06 19.92
N TRP A 37 19.13 0.36 18.73
CA TRP A 37 20.42 1.01 18.52
C TRP A 37 20.30 2.51 18.21
N VAL A 38 19.09 3.00 17.88
CA VAL A 38 18.87 4.41 17.54
C VAL A 38 18.87 5.25 18.82
N PRO A 39 19.72 6.29 18.91
CA PRO A 39 19.77 7.15 20.08
C PRO A 39 18.45 7.91 20.30
N GLU A 40 18.04 8.01 21.57
CA GLU A 40 16.84 8.78 21.90
C GLU A 40 17.06 10.27 21.68
N ARG A 41 16.01 10.92 21.18
CA ARG A 41 15.95 12.38 20.99
C ARG A 41 14.72 12.96 21.67
N ALA A 42 14.89 14.13 22.30
CA ALA A 42 13.78 14.95 22.80
C ALA A 42 13.38 15.99 21.72
N GLY A 43 12.08 16.18 21.58
CA GLY A 43 11.51 17.18 20.68
C GLY A 43 11.45 18.58 21.34
N PRO A 44 10.96 19.57 20.57
CA PRO A 44 10.80 20.94 21.07
C PRO A 44 9.87 21.05 22.29
N ASP A 45 8.95 20.08 22.45
CA ASP A 45 8.00 19.98 23.56
C ASP A 45 8.51 19.14 24.73
N GLY A 46 9.78 18.72 24.70
CA GLY A 46 10.41 17.85 25.70
C GLY A 46 9.99 16.39 25.63
N LYS A 47 9.07 16.02 24.75
CA LYS A 47 8.66 14.62 24.54
C LYS A 47 9.65 13.87 23.66
N ARG A 48 9.63 12.55 23.77
CA ARG A 48 10.45 11.68 22.92
C ARG A 48 10.01 11.79 21.46
N VAL A 49 10.98 12.04 20.56
CA VAL A 49 10.78 12.06 19.11
C VAL A 49 10.70 10.62 18.60
N LEU A 50 9.75 10.32 17.74
CA LEU A 50 9.68 9.05 17.04
C LEU A 50 10.83 8.92 16.01
N ASP A 51 11.44 7.76 15.94
CA ASP A 51 12.39 7.48 14.87
C ASP A 51 11.66 7.36 13.53
N VAL A 52 10.54 6.62 13.50
CA VAL A 52 9.69 6.50 12.31
C VAL A 52 8.21 6.50 12.69
N LEU A 53 7.42 7.33 12.02
CA LEU A 53 5.96 7.25 12.00
C LEU A 53 5.52 6.56 10.71
N VAL A 54 4.86 5.40 10.82
CA VAL A 54 4.27 4.67 9.68
C VAL A 54 2.78 4.95 9.62
N VAL A 55 2.29 5.47 8.50
CA VAL A 55 0.90 5.86 8.28
C VAL A 55 0.22 4.86 7.36
N GLY A 56 -0.78 4.17 7.89
CA GLY A 56 -1.46 3.05 7.25
C GLY A 56 -0.90 1.70 7.68
N ALA A 57 -1.77 0.80 8.13
CA ALA A 57 -1.42 -0.55 8.57
C ALA A 57 -1.99 -1.66 7.67
N GLY A 58 -2.23 -1.36 6.40
CA GLY A 58 -2.42 -2.38 5.37
C GLY A 58 -1.13 -3.20 5.17
N MET A 59 -1.11 -4.10 4.18
CA MET A 59 0.04 -4.98 3.94
C MET A 59 1.39 -4.24 3.86
N CYS A 60 1.42 -3.04 3.26
CA CYS A 60 2.64 -2.25 3.12
C CYS A 60 3.16 -1.74 4.47
N GLY A 61 2.31 -1.08 5.25
CA GLY A 61 2.72 -0.49 6.53
C GLY A 61 3.05 -1.54 7.59
N GLN A 62 2.31 -2.65 7.63
CA GLN A 62 2.64 -3.78 8.51
C GLN A 62 4.01 -4.37 8.19
N THR A 63 4.31 -4.59 6.90
CA THR A 63 5.59 -5.15 6.48
C THR A 63 6.76 -4.21 6.79
N VAL A 64 6.58 -2.90 6.58
CA VAL A 64 7.59 -1.89 6.94
C VAL A 64 7.77 -1.83 8.46
N GLY A 65 6.67 -1.74 9.23
CA GLY A 65 6.73 -1.68 10.69
C GLY A 65 7.46 -2.88 11.29
N TRP A 66 7.14 -4.10 10.82
CA TRP A 66 7.87 -5.28 11.23
C TRP A 66 9.33 -5.28 10.78
N GLY A 67 9.61 -4.86 9.54
CA GLY A 67 10.97 -4.72 9.05
C GLY A 67 11.82 -3.78 9.91
N LEU A 68 11.27 -2.64 10.36
CA LEU A 68 11.94 -1.71 11.27
C LEU A 68 12.25 -2.37 12.62
N LEU A 69 11.29 -3.07 13.22
CA LEU A 69 11.52 -3.81 14.46
C LEU A 69 12.61 -4.87 14.31
N ARG A 70 12.67 -5.54 13.16
CA ARG A 70 13.68 -6.55 12.84
C ARG A 70 15.10 -5.96 12.73
N GLU A 71 15.20 -4.72 12.27
CA GLU A 71 16.47 -3.98 12.21
C GLU A 71 16.84 -3.28 13.54
N GLY A 72 16.07 -3.49 14.61
CA GLY A 72 16.33 -2.86 15.92
C GLY A 72 15.93 -1.38 15.99
N ILE A 73 15.11 -0.90 15.07
CA ILE A 73 14.51 0.44 15.12
C ILE A 73 13.16 0.29 15.83
N ARG A 74 13.14 0.51 17.14
CA ARG A 74 12.00 0.13 18.01
C ARG A 74 11.09 1.29 18.39
N ASN A 75 11.59 2.52 18.33
CA ASN A 75 10.82 3.71 18.68
C ASN A 75 10.00 4.17 17.46
N ILE A 76 9.05 3.33 17.08
CA ILE A 76 8.14 3.55 15.95
C ILE A 76 6.69 3.60 16.41
N ARG A 77 5.85 4.30 15.68
CA ARG A 77 4.38 4.18 15.75
C ARG A 77 3.84 3.79 14.39
N VAL A 78 2.91 2.86 14.38
CA VAL A 78 2.15 2.49 13.18
C VAL A 78 0.69 2.85 13.45
N ILE A 79 0.17 3.81 12.69
CA ILE A 79 -1.20 4.29 12.84
C ILE A 79 -2.07 3.86 11.67
N GLU A 80 -3.35 3.61 11.93
CA GLU A 80 -4.33 3.19 10.92
C GLU A 80 -5.67 3.90 11.17
N ARG A 81 -6.24 4.50 10.14
CA ARG A 81 -7.52 5.21 10.23
C ARG A 81 -8.72 4.29 10.48
N GLU A 82 -8.65 3.06 9.95
CA GLU A 82 -9.71 2.07 10.08
C GLU A 82 -9.63 1.33 11.44
N THR A 83 -10.74 0.74 11.83
CA THR A 83 -10.79 -0.15 12.98
C THR A 83 -10.04 -1.45 12.71
N HIS A 84 -9.65 -2.15 13.78
CA HIS A 84 -8.98 -3.45 13.68
C HIS A 84 -9.76 -4.44 12.82
N GLY A 85 -9.06 -5.13 11.93
CA GLY A 85 -9.63 -6.06 10.96
C GLY A 85 -10.16 -5.40 9.68
N ARG A 86 -10.06 -4.08 9.55
CA ARG A 86 -10.46 -3.34 8.33
C ARG A 86 -9.27 -2.67 7.63
N GLU A 87 -8.06 -3.01 8.02
CA GLU A 87 -6.84 -2.48 7.44
C GLU A 87 -6.68 -2.89 5.97
N GLY A 88 -6.46 -1.89 5.12
CA GLY A 88 -6.40 -2.09 3.66
C GLY A 88 -7.77 -2.36 3.03
N PRO A 89 -7.81 -2.80 1.76
CA PRO A 89 -9.05 -2.88 0.99
C PRO A 89 -9.80 -4.21 1.11
N TRP A 90 -9.27 -5.21 1.81
CA TRP A 90 -9.62 -6.62 1.64
C TRP A 90 -11.07 -6.98 1.98
N ASN A 91 -11.63 -6.41 3.01
CA ASN A 91 -13.03 -6.58 3.42
C ASN A 91 -13.87 -5.30 3.28
N THR A 92 -13.30 -4.23 2.70
CA THR A 92 -13.96 -2.95 2.49
C THR A 92 -14.19 -2.67 1.01
N THR A 93 -13.18 -2.16 0.30
CA THR A 93 -13.30 -1.67 -1.08
C THR A 93 -12.93 -2.70 -2.15
N ALA A 94 -12.23 -3.77 -1.81
CA ALA A 94 -11.94 -4.86 -2.74
C ALA A 94 -13.17 -5.77 -2.92
N ARG A 95 -13.59 -5.96 -4.16
CA ARG A 95 -14.79 -6.74 -4.53
C ARG A 95 -14.46 -8.05 -5.27
N MET A 96 -13.19 -8.28 -5.61
CA MET A 96 -12.77 -9.58 -6.14
C MET A 96 -12.87 -10.65 -5.04
N PRO A 97 -13.37 -11.86 -5.31
CA PRO A 97 -13.37 -12.96 -4.35
C PRO A 97 -11.95 -13.45 -4.05
N ILE A 98 -11.13 -13.57 -5.08
CA ILE A 98 -9.76 -14.12 -5.02
C ILE A 98 -8.74 -13.13 -5.54
N LEU A 99 -7.52 -13.22 -5.02
CA LEU A 99 -6.43 -12.35 -5.43
C LEU A 99 -6.02 -12.61 -6.89
N ARG A 100 -5.55 -11.57 -7.56
CA ARG A 100 -4.98 -11.68 -8.89
C ARG A 100 -3.61 -12.37 -8.87
N SER A 101 -2.83 -12.11 -7.83
CA SER A 101 -1.46 -12.62 -7.67
C SER A 101 -1.44 -14.14 -7.54
N PRO A 102 -0.42 -14.82 -8.11
CA PRO A 102 -0.22 -16.24 -7.88
C PRO A 102 0.00 -16.56 -6.39
N LYS A 103 -0.51 -17.71 -5.93
CA LYS A 103 -0.47 -18.12 -4.51
C LYS A 103 0.94 -18.35 -3.93
N HIS A 104 1.93 -18.59 -4.79
CA HIS A 104 3.31 -18.88 -4.37
C HIS A 104 4.17 -17.63 -4.17
N LEU A 105 3.61 -16.43 -4.39
CA LEU A 105 4.32 -15.18 -4.13
C LEU A 105 4.33 -14.90 -2.64
N THR A 106 5.50 -14.50 -2.15
CA THR A 106 5.71 -14.15 -0.75
C THR A 106 5.08 -12.79 -0.42
N GLY A 107 4.77 -12.61 0.83
CA GLY A 107 4.18 -11.38 1.35
C GLY A 107 5.06 -10.75 2.43
N PRO A 108 4.46 -10.37 3.57
CA PRO A 108 5.15 -9.70 4.67
C PRO A 108 6.06 -10.62 5.50
N ASP A 109 6.36 -11.83 5.04
CA ASP A 109 7.20 -12.80 5.74
C ASP A 109 8.69 -12.38 5.89
N LEU A 110 9.15 -11.44 5.07
CA LEU A 110 10.54 -10.97 4.99
C LEU A 110 11.59 -12.11 5.00
N GLY A 111 11.24 -13.24 4.37
CA GLY A 111 12.10 -14.41 4.20
C GLY A 111 12.10 -15.39 5.37
N VAL A 112 11.19 -15.28 6.34
CA VAL A 112 10.98 -16.25 7.40
C VAL A 112 9.98 -17.31 6.93
N PRO A 113 10.39 -18.58 6.70
CA PRO A 113 9.54 -19.60 6.08
C PRO A 113 8.23 -19.86 6.84
N SER A 114 8.30 -19.87 8.18
CA SER A 114 7.12 -20.09 9.05
C SER A 114 6.15 -18.91 9.07
N LEU A 115 6.50 -17.74 8.51
CA LEU A 115 5.62 -16.59 8.37
C LEU A 115 5.01 -16.46 6.97
N THR A 116 5.30 -17.36 6.04
CA THR A 116 4.75 -17.30 4.67
C THR A 116 3.25 -17.60 4.65
N PHE A 117 2.53 -17.04 3.66
CA PHE A 117 1.12 -17.39 3.45
C PHE A 117 0.94 -18.90 3.26
N ARG A 118 1.87 -19.55 2.58
CA ARG A 118 1.84 -21.00 2.40
C ARG A 118 1.87 -21.74 3.73
N ALA A 119 2.78 -21.41 4.63
CA ALA A 119 2.86 -22.03 5.95
C ALA A 119 1.56 -21.81 6.74
N TRP A 120 1.01 -20.59 6.69
CA TRP A 120 -0.25 -20.23 7.34
C TRP A 120 -1.43 -21.04 6.78
N TYR A 121 -1.51 -21.22 5.47
CA TYR A 121 -2.57 -21.97 4.81
C TYR A 121 -2.43 -23.48 5.05
N GLU A 122 -1.21 -24.03 4.90
CA GLU A 122 -0.94 -25.45 5.16
C GLU A 122 -1.20 -25.86 6.62
N ALA A 123 -0.97 -24.95 7.56
CA ALA A 123 -1.28 -25.21 8.98
C ALA A 123 -2.77 -25.46 9.24
N GLN A 124 -3.64 -24.95 8.40
CA GLN A 124 -5.10 -25.07 8.52
C GLN A 124 -5.69 -26.15 7.60
N HIS A 125 -5.14 -26.31 6.41
CA HIS A 125 -5.72 -27.12 5.35
C HIS A 125 -4.79 -28.25 4.88
N GLY A 126 -3.60 -28.36 5.46
CA GLY A 126 -2.60 -29.35 5.07
C GLY A 126 -1.97 -29.09 3.70
N ALA A 127 -0.98 -29.89 3.34
CA ALA A 127 -0.28 -29.80 2.05
C ALA A 127 -1.19 -30.12 0.85
N GLU A 128 -2.18 -30.98 1.05
CA GLU A 128 -3.17 -31.31 0.02
C GLU A 128 -4.09 -30.10 -0.26
N GLY A 129 -4.55 -29.41 0.79
CA GLY A 129 -5.31 -28.15 0.68
C GLY A 129 -4.52 -27.09 -0.10
N TRP A 130 -3.23 -26.91 0.22
CA TRP A 130 -2.36 -26.03 -0.55
C TRP A 130 -2.28 -26.42 -2.02
N THR A 131 -2.15 -27.69 -2.32
CA THR A 131 -2.06 -28.17 -3.70
C THR A 131 -3.33 -27.86 -4.48
N LYS A 132 -4.50 -28.05 -3.87
CA LYS A 132 -5.82 -27.76 -4.47
C LYS A 132 -6.14 -26.28 -4.58
N LEU A 133 -5.54 -25.43 -3.74
CA LEU A 133 -5.78 -23.99 -3.79
C LEU A 133 -5.36 -23.42 -5.15
N TYR A 134 -6.29 -22.82 -5.87
CA TYR A 134 -6.01 -22.16 -7.14
C TYR A 134 -5.40 -20.77 -6.94
N LYS A 135 -6.10 -19.91 -6.22
CA LYS A 135 -5.70 -18.54 -5.84
C LYS A 135 -6.15 -18.24 -4.43
N ILE A 136 -5.48 -17.32 -3.78
CA ILE A 136 -5.76 -16.90 -2.41
C ILE A 136 -7.10 -16.15 -2.37
N ASP A 137 -8.00 -16.53 -1.46
CA ASP A 137 -9.17 -15.75 -1.11
C ASP A 137 -8.74 -14.42 -0.46
N ARG A 138 -9.46 -13.34 -0.74
CA ARG A 138 -9.10 -12.01 -0.22
C ARG A 138 -9.25 -11.89 1.30
N LEU A 139 -10.18 -12.65 1.88
CA LEU A 139 -10.39 -12.65 3.34
C LEU A 139 -9.36 -13.54 4.04
N ASP A 140 -8.93 -14.64 3.42
CA ASP A 140 -7.79 -15.42 3.90
C ASP A 140 -6.52 -14.58 3.91
N TRP A 141 -6.33 -13.75 2.87
CA TRP A 141 -5.21 -12.84 2.83
C TRP A 141 -5.26 -11.82 3.98
N LEU A 142 -6.42 -11.25 4.28
CA LEU A 142 -6.59 -10.36 5.43
C LEU A 142 -6.30 -11.09 6.75
N ALA A 143 -6.88 -12.27 6.95
CA ALA A 143 -6.67 -13.08 8.15
C ALA A 143 -5.19 -13.44 8.34
N TYR A 144 -4.50 -13.77 7.27
CA TYR A 144 -3.06 -13.99 7.28
C TYR A 144 -2.26 -12.75 7.68
N LEU A 145 -2.58 -11.58 7.13
CA LEU A 145 -1.93 -10.32 7.50
C LEU A 145 -2.07 -10.01 8.99
N LEU A 146 -3.27 -10.18 9.54
CA LEU A 146 -3.54 -9.98 10.97
C LEU A 146 -2.79 -11.00 11.83
N TRP A 147 -2.72 -12.25 11.38
CA TRP A 147 -1.95 -13.30 12.06
C TRP A 147 -0.44 -12.99 12.07
N VAL A 148 0.15 -12.56 10.95
CA VAL A 148 1.57 -12.15 10.91
C VAL A 148 1.82 -11.01 11.89
N ARG A 149 0.99 -9.95 11.86
CA ARG A 149 1.07 -8.80 12.76
C ARG A 149 1.12 -9.25 14.23
N GLU A 150 0.26 -10.19 14.61
CA GLU A 150 0.18 -10.72 15.97
C GLU A 150 1.42 -11.55 16.35
N VAL A 151 1.90 -12.39 15.43
CA VAL A 151 3.08 -13.25 15.68
C VAL A 151 4.34 -12.43 15.88
N VAL A 152 4.53 -11.36 15.10
CA VAL A 152 5.70 -10.47 15.18
C VAL A 152 5.53 -9.36 16.24
N ASP A 153 4.42 -9.37 16.97
CA ASP A 153 4.07 -8.38 18.01
C ASP A 153 4.12 -6.92 17.54
N LEU A 154 3.74 -6.67 16.28
CA LEU A 154 3.68 -5.31 15.76
C LEU A 154 2.46 -4.57 16.33
N LYS A 155 2.70 -3.52 17.08
CA LYS A 155 1.65 -2.64 17.62
C LYS A 155 1.13 -1.71 16.52
N VAL A 156 -0.18 -1.64 16.37
CA VAL A 156 -0.87 -0.74 15.46
C VAL A 156 -1.96 0.01 16.23
N GLU A 157 -1.97 1.31 16.07
CA GLU A 157 -2.99 2.18 16.66
C GLU A 157 -4.11 2.41 15.64
N ASN A 158 -5.18 1.63 15.77
CA ASN A 158 -6.35 1.71 14.91
C ASN A 158 -7.28 2.88 15.28
N GLY A 159 -8.06 3.37 14.33
CA GLY A 159 -8.96 4.52 14.50
C GLY A 159 -8.22 5.87 14.55
N LEU A 160 -6.98 5.91 14.12
CA LEU A 160 -6.11 7.08 14.19
C LEU A 160 -5.54 7.41 12.81
N ALA A 161 -5.89 8.58 12.27
CA ALA A 161 -5.41 9.05 10.98
C ALA A 161 -4.36 10.16 11.14
N LEU A 162 -3.47 10.27 10.15
CA LEU A 162 -2.65 11.46 9.98
C LEU A 162 -3.53 12.58 9.39
N ALA A 163 -3.55 13.75 10.03
CA ALA A 163 -4.27 14.92 9.53
C ALA A 163 -3.35 15.83 8.70
N ARG A 164 -2.11 16.05 9.17
CA ARG A 164 -1.16 16.96 8.52
C ARG A 164 0.28 16.68 8.96
N ILE A 165 1.23 16.96 8.05
CA ILE A 165 2.66 16.99 8.33
C ILE A 165 3.19 18.41 8.01
N GLU A 166 4.06 18.91 8.87
CA GLU A 166 4.73 20.20 8.71
C GLU A 166 6.22 20.09 9.04
N PRO A 167 7.07 20.94 8.44
CA PRO A 167 8.48 21.05 8.85
C PRO A 167 8.58 21.54 10.30
N ALA A 168 9.52 21.01 11.07
CA ALA A 168 9.81 21.44 12.43
C ALA A 168 11.33 21.40 12.70
N GLY A 169 12.07 22.27 12.04
CA GLY A 169 13.53 22.25 12.03
C GLY A 169 14.05 21.05 11.25
N ASP A 170 14.81 20.19 11.92
CA ASP A 170 15.32 18.90 11.39
C ASP A 170 14.38 17.71 11.68
N LEU A 171 13.15 18.00 12.11
CA LEU A 171 12.11 17.02 12.39
C LEU A 171 10.86 17.30 11.56
N LEU A 172 9.98 16.34 11.55
CA LEU A 172 8.62 16.45 11.02
C LEU A 172 7.63 16.53 12.19
N ARG A 173 6.75 17.54 12.15
CA ARG A 173 5.63 17.69 13.06
C ARG A 173 4.39 17.06 12.42
N ALA A 174 3.91 15.97 12.97
CA ALA A 174 2.71 15.30 12.51
C ALA A 174 1.54 15.56 13.47
N GLN A 175 0.43 16.07 12.93
CA GLN A 175 -0.83 16.21 13.62
C GLN A 175 -1.72 15.01 13.31
N LEU A 176 -2.23 14.35 14.34
CA LEU A 176 -3.11 13.20 14.24
C LEU A 176 -4.59 13.63 14.34
N SER A 177 -5.50 12.75 13.90
CA SER A 177 -6.94 13.03 13.85
C SER A 177 -7.60 13.28 15.21
N ASN A 178 -7.00 12.78 16.29
CA ASN A 178 -7.42 13.04 17.67
C ASN A 178 -6.89 14.37 18.25
N GLY A 179 -6.17 15.16 17.44
CA GLY A 179 -5.54 16.42 17.87
C GLY A 179 -4.15 16.27 18.48
N GLU A 180 -3.66 15.04 18.70
CA GLU A 180 -2.32 14.77 19.17
C GLU A 180 -1.28 15.30 18.18
N ILE A 181 -0.19 15.86 18.71
CA ILE A 181 0.97 16.28 17.93
C ILE A 181 2.14 15.39 18.32
N VAL A 182 2.77 14.81 17.31
CA VAL A 182 3.99 14.00 17.48
C VAL A 182 5.09 14.55 16.59
N HIS A 183 6.32 14.45 17.08
CA HIS A 183 7.52 14.75 16.28
C HIS A 183 8.14 13.44 15.83
N ALA A 184 8.53 13.37 14.57
CA ALA A 184 9.16 12.20 13.98
C ALA A 184 10.39 12.61 13.15
N ARG A 185 11.39 11.72 13.13
CA ARG A 185 12.58 11.90 12.27
C ARG A 185 12.26 11.51 10.83
N LYS A 186 11.45 10.46 10.65
CA LYS A 186 11.02 9.96 9.35
C LYS A 186 9.52 9.64 9.38
N VAL A 187 8.85 9.86 8.25
CA VAL A 187 7.44 9.47 8.05
C VAL A 187 7.33 8.59 6.82
N VAL A 188 6.66 7.45 6.96
CA VAL A 188 6.36 6.53 5.86
C VAL A 188 4.86 6.58 5.56
N LEU A 189 4.51 7.05 4.37
CA LEU A 189 3.13 7.07 3.89
C LEU A 189 2.81 5.75 3.17
N ALA A 190 2.31 4.78 3.93
CA ALA A 190 1.86 3.47 3.46
C ALA A 190 0.33 3.39 3.35
N ASN A 191 -0.31 4.53 3.08
CA ASN A 191 -1.74 4.80 3.15
C ASN A 191 -2.53 4.37 1.89
N GLY A 192 -1.99 3.43 1.13
CA GLY A 192 -2.69 2.78 0.02
C GLY A 192 -2.81 3.65 -1.25
N ARG A 193 -3.69 3.22 -2.15
CA ARG A 193 -3.85 3.85 -3.46
C ARG A 193 -4.52 5.22 -3.38
N ASP A 194 -5.50 5.38 -2.52
CA ASP A 194 -6.20 6.64 -2.26
C ASP A 194 -5.28 7.70 -1.62
N GLY A 195 -4.27 7.29 -0.87
CA GLY A 195 -3.26 8.18 -0.29
C GLY A 195 -2.30 8.83 -1.29
N SER A 196 -2.43 8.56 -2.58
CA SER A 196 -1.59 9.15 -3.63
C SER A 196 -2.26 10.32 -4.37
N GLY A 197 -3.52 10.68 -4.07
CA GLY A 197 -4.27 11.76 -4.75
C GLY A 197 -5.78 11.50 -4.84
N GLY A 198 -6.23 10.31 -4.45
CA GLY A 198 -7.63 9.97 -4.31
C GLY A 198 -8.29 9.46 -5.60
N PHE A 199 -9.61 9.49 -5.62
CA PHE A 199 -10.40 8.94 -6.72
C PHE A 199 -10.25 9.76 -8.00
N ARG A 200 -10.17 9.06 -9.14
CA ARG A 200 -10.24 9.68 -10.45
C ARG A 200 -11.69 9.81 -10.87
N TRP A 201 -12.23 11.00 -10.77
CA TRP A 201 -13.56 11.29 -11.28
C TRP A 201 -13.50 11.64 -12.77
N PRO A 202 -14.49 11.24 -13.58
CA PRO A 202 -14.53 11.61 -14.99
C PRO A 202 -14.81 13.11 -15.15
N ALA A 203 -14.13 13.75 -16.08
CA ALA A 203 -14.42 15.12 -16.49
C ALA A 203 -15.58 15.10 -17.51
N LEU A 204 -16.82 15.19 -17.02
CA LEU A 204 -18.04 15.25 -17.83
C LEU A 204 -18.71 16.61 -17.60
N PRO A 205 -19.29 17.23 -18.64
CA PRO A 205 -19.76 18.62 -18.58
C PRO A 205 -20.76 18.92 -17.46
N SER A 206 -21.72 18.02 -17.23
CA SER A 206 -22.79 18.22 -16.25
C SER A 206 -22.55 17.51 -14.92
N PHE A 207 -21.41 16.84 -14.75
CA PHE A 207 -21.10 16.05 -13.57
C PHE A 207 -20.18 16.80 -12.60
N ASP A 208 -20.66 16.98 -11.37
CA ASP A 208 -19.89 17.47 -10.25
C ASP A 208 -19.89 16.41 -9.13
N PRO A 209 -18.75 15.80 -8.78
CA PRO A 209 -18.68 14.80 -7.71
C PRO A 209 -19.24 15.29 -6.38
N ALA A 210 -18.93 16.52 -5.97
CA ALA A 210 -19.39 17.09 -4.68
C ALA A 210 -20.91 17.28 -4.60
N ARG A 211 -21.55 17.54 -5.74
CA ARG A 211 -23.02 17.61 -5.83
C ARG A 211 -23.65 16.23 -5.87
N SER A 212 -23.01 15.29 -6.56
CA SER A 212 -23.55 13.95 -6.82
C SER A 212 -23.59 13.07 -5.58
N GLU A 213 -22.69 13.27 -4.62
CA GLU A 213 -22.71 12.59 -3.31
C GLU A 213 -24.02 12.83 -2.55
N ARG A 214 -24.62 14.03 -2.68
CA ARG A 214 -25.88 14.38 -2.02
C ARG A 214 -27.08 13.54 -2.47
N HIS A 215 -27.05 13.02 -3.69
CA HIS A 215 -28.12 12.19 -4.23
C HIS A 215 -27.97 10.71 -3.90
N GLY A 216 -26.80 10.27 -3.46
CA GLY A 216 -26.50 8.87 -3.11
C GLY A 216 -26.73 7.88 -4.25
N ARG A 217 -26.54 8.32 -5.52
CA ARG A 217 -26.75 7.54 -6.74
C ARG A 217 -25.51 7.29 -7.56
N VAL A 218 -24.45 8.05 -7.30
CA VAL A 218 -23.15 7.90 -7.98
C VAL A 218 -22.11 7.54 -6.94
N PHE A 219 -21.42 6.43 -7.17
CA PHE A 219 -20.38 5.94 -6.29
C PHE A 219 -19.11 5.70 -7.10
N HIS A 220 -17.97 6.02 -6.52
CA HIS A 220 -16.71 5.55 -7.06
C HIS A 220 -16.43 4.11 -6.60
N THR A 221 -15.99 3.23 -7.48
CA THR A 221 -15.75 1.80 -7.19
C THR A 221 -14.73 1.53 -6.08
N LEU A 222 -13.99 2.54 -5.64
CA LEU A 222 -13.03 2.48 -4.53
C LEU A 222 -13.62 2.98 -3.20
N GLN A 223 -14.89 3.34 -3.14
CA GLN A 223 -15.61 3.65 -1.91
C GLN A 223 -16.10 2.37 -1.22
N ASP A 224 -16.29 2.43 0.09
CA ASP A 224 -16.98 1.39 0.85
C ASP A 224 -18.49 1.53 0.59
N ILE A 225 -18.99 0.71 -0.35
CA ILE A 225 -20.37 0.82 -0.87
C ILE A 225 -21.25 -0.23 -0.20
N ASP A 226 -22.38 0.19 0.32
CA ASP A 226 -23.47 -0.69 0.73
C ASP A 226 -24.28 -1.15 -0.49
N PHE A 227 -23.96 -2.33 -0.99
CA PHE A 227 -24.62 -2.92 -2.16
C PHE A 227 -26.04 -3.43 -1.89
N THR A 228 -26.49 -3.56 -0.63
CA THR A 228 -27.87 -3.99 -0.32
C THR A 228 -28.91 -3.00 -0.89
N ARG A 229 -28.51 -1.75 -1.07
CA ARG A 229 -29.32 -0.68 -1.67
C ARG A 229 -29.57 -0.86 -3.18
N PHE A 230 -28.91 -1.80 -3.83
CA PHE A 230 -28.93 -1.97 -5.30
C PHE A 230 -29.97 -3.00 -5.76
N ALA A 231 -30.63 -3.70 -4.83
CA ALA A 231 -31.63 -4.71 -5.17
C ALA A 231 -32.73 -4.13 -6.09
N GLY A 232 -33.00 -4.84 -7.20
CA GLY A 232 -33.95 -4.44 -8.25
C GLY A 232 -33.52 -3.27 -9.14
N LYS A 233 -32.35 -2.66 -8.90
CA LYS A 233 -31.87 -1.45 -9.60
C LYS A 233 -31.16 -1.78 -10.91
N ARG A 234 -31.21 -0.82 -11.83
CA ARG A 234 -30.42 -0.79 -13.06
C ARG A 234 -29.15 0.02 -12.83
N ILE A 235 -27.97 -0.60 -13.03
CA ILE A 235 -26.67 -0.03 -12.69
C ILE A 235 -25.88 0.30 -13.96
N GLY A 236 -25.48 1.57 -14.14
CA GLY A 236 -24.50 1.98 -15.14
C GLY A 236 -23.10 1.96 -14.55
N VAL A 237 -22.13 1.38 -15.26
CA VAL A 237 -20.74 1.29 -14.77
C VAL A 237 -19.80 1.91 -15.80
N LEU A 238 -19.11 2.98 -15.42
CA LEU A 238 -18.09 3.60 -16.27
C LEU A 238 -16.75 2.88 -16.06
N GLY A 239 -16.38 2.01 -16.97
CA GLY A 239 -15.15 1.23 -16.95
C GLY A 239 -15.39 -0.26 -17.16
N VAL A 240 -14.36 -0.96 -17.61
CA VAL A 240 -14.39 -2.40 -17.96
C VAL A 240 -13.14 -3.15 -17.48
N LEU A 241 -12.38 -2.57 -16.56
CA LEU A 241 -11.23 -3.25 -15.94
C LEU A 241 -11.66 -3.91 -14.61
N ALA A 242 -10.70 -4.54 -13.93
CA ALA A 242 -10.95 -5.39 -12.76
C ALA A 242 -11.98 -4.80 -11.76
N THR A 243 -11.71 -3.61 -11.23
CA THR A 243 -12.55 -3.01 -10.19
C THR A 243 -13.98 -2.70 -10.70
N ALA A 244 -14.11 -2.26 -11.95
CA ALA A 244 -15.42 -2.00 -12.54
C ALA A 244 -16.26 -3.27 -12.66
N ILE A 245 -15.66 -4.35 -13.20
CA ILE A 245 -16.32 -5.65 -13.36
C ILE A 245 -16.69 -6.24 -11.99
N ASP A 246 -15.74 -6.23 -11.04
CA ASP A 246 -15.97 -6.81 -9.72
C ASP A 246 -17.09 -6.07 -8.95
N ASN A 247 -17.18 -4.74 -9.06
CA ASN A 247 -18.27 -3.97 -8.48
C ASN A 247 -19.62 -4.24 -9.18
N ALA A 248 -19.63 -4.33 -10.53
CA ALA A 248 -20.83 -4.70 -11.30
C ALA A 248 -21.35 -6.08 -10.88
N CYS A 249 -20.45 -7.07 -10.77
CA CYS A 249 -20.83 -8.41 -10.31
C CYS A 249 -21.34 -8.39 -8.87
N THR A 250 -20.71 -7.63 -7.98
CA THR A 250 -21.16 -7.52 -6.58
C THR A 250 -22.55 -6.86 -6.49
N ALA A 251 -22.84 -5.88 -7.34
CA ALA A 251 -24.17 -5.29 -7.43
C ALA A 251 -25.23 -6.32 -7.85
N LEU A 252 -24.94 -7.16 -8.84
CA LEU A 252 -25.82 -8.23 -9.30
C LEU A 252 -26.01 -9.32 -8.23
N ASP A 253 -24.94 -9.74 -7.56
CA ASP A 253 -25.01 -10.71 -6.45
C ASP A 253 -25.86 -10.15 -5.28
N ALA A 254 -25.91 -8.83 -5.11
CA ALA A 254 -26.76 -8.14 -4.14
C ALA A 254 -28.21 -7.90 -4.66
N GLY A 255 -28.57 -8.48 -5.80
CA GLY A 255 -29.91 -8.44 -6.34
C GLY A 255 -30.21 -7.29 -7.31
N ALA A 256 -29.22 -6.58 -7.82
CA ALA A 256 -29.44 -5.62 -8.90
C ALA A 256 -30.03 -6.34 -10.14
N ARG A 257 -30.93 -5.66 -10.84
CA ARG A 257 -31.61 -6.22 -12.02
C ARG A 257 -30.66 -6.31 -13.23
N GLU A 258 -29.83 -5.30 -13.39
CA GLU A 258 -28.92 -5.16 -14.54
C GLU A 258 -27.69 -4.36 -14.14
N ALA A 259 -26.53 -4.72 -14.70
CA ALA A 259 -25.29 -3.97 -14.60
C ALA A 259 -24.63 -3.88 -15.98
N VAL A 260 -24.53 -2.66 -16.53
CA VAL A 260 -23.99 -2.40 -17.86
C VAL A 260 -22.66 -1.68 -17.73
N CYS A 261 -21.57 -2.34 -18.16
CA CYS A 261 -20.22 -1.79 -18.13
C CYS A 261 -19.84 -1.14 -19.45
N PHE A 262 -19.49 0.16 -19.43
CA PHE A 262 -19.18 0.95 -20.62
C PHE A 262 -17.68 1.16 -20.80
N ALA A 263 -17.22 1.04 -22.04
CA ALA A 263 -15.84 1.31 -22.44
C ALA A 263 -15.76 2.16 -23.70
N ARG A 264 -14.83 3.12 -23.69
CA ARG A 264 -14.42 3.83 -24.91
C ARG A 264 -13.61 2.94 -25.88
N ARG A 265 -13.00 1.86 -25.37
CA ARG A 265 -12.23 0.87 -26.16
C ARG A 265 -13.16 -0.07 -26.91
N PRO A 266 -12.76 -0.58 -28.09
CA PRO A 266 -13.60 -1.51 -28.86
C PRO A 266 -13.61 -2.94 -28.29
N HIS A 267 -12.69 -3.29 -27.38
CA HIS A 267 -12.60 -4.60 -26.72
C HIS A 267 -11.81 -4.50 -25.41
N LEU A 268 -11.87 -5.55 -24.59
CA LEU A 268 -11.03 -5.67 -23.40
C LEU A 268 -9.55 -5.83 -23.79
N PRO A 269 -8.61 -5.23 -23.05
CA PRO A 269 -7.21 -5.61 -23.18
C PRO A 269 -7.07 -7.10 -22.82
N GLN A 270 -6.27 -7.85 -23.59
CA GLN A 270 -6.16 -9.31 -23.47
C GLN A 270 -4.79 -9.77 -22.97
N VAL A 271 -3.75 -9.00 -23.20
CA VAL A 271 -2.37 -9.37 -22.90
C VAL A 271 -1.86 -8.60 -21.69
N ASN A 272 -1.51 -9.33 -20.63
CA ASN A 272 -0.84 -8.74 -19.49
C ASN A 272 0.68 -8.62 -19.76
N LYS A 273 1.11 -7.43 -20.16
CA LYS A 273 2.52 -7.15 -20.47
C LYS A 273 3.44 -7.31 -19.26
N SER A 274 2.94 -7.07 -18.04
CA SER A 274 3.72 -7.25 -16.80
C SER A 274 4.23 -8.68 -16.61
N LYS A 275 3.55 -9.70 -17.18
CA LYS A 275 4.01 -11.09 -17.09
C LYS A 275 5.38 -11.31 -17.74
N GLY A 276 5.73 -10.54 -18.77
CA GLY A 276 7.02 -10.62 -19.44
C GLY A 276 8.20 -10.13 -18.61
N VAL A 277 7.92 -9.41 -17.51
CA VAL A 277 8.92 -8.80 -16.62
C VAL A 277 8.70 -9.18 -15.14
N SER A 278 7.87 -10.19 -14.86
CA SER A 278 7.58 -10.67 -13.51
C SER A 278 8.69 -11.59 -12.98
N PHE A 279 9.89 -11.05 -12.81
CA PHE A 279 11.05 -11.75 -12.26
C PHE A 279 11.87 -10.83 -11.33
N SER A 280 12.60 -11.45 -10.43
CA SER A 280 13.33 -10.76 -9.35
C SER A 280 14.28 -9.68 -9.86
N GLY A 281 15.00 -9.93 -10.97
CA GLY A 281 15.91 -8.94 -11.56
C GLY A 281 15.22 -7.65 -11.96
N PHE A 282 14.05 -7.74 -12.62
CA PHE A 282 13.27 -6.57 -12.99
C PHE A 282 12.75 -5.81 -11.77
N GLN A 283 12.16 -6.53 -10.80
CA GLN A 283 11.64 -5.92 -9.57
C GLN A 283 12.73 -5.19 -8.77
N ARG A 284 13.92 -5.78 -8.65
CA ARG A 284 15.06 -5.15 -7.95
C ARG A 284 15.68 -4.02 -8.74
N GLY A 285 15.77 -4.16 -10.07
CA GLY A 285 16.52 -3.27 -10.95
C GLY A 285 15.76 -2.08 -11.49
N GLN A 286 14.42 -2.16 -11.65
CA GLN A 286 13.63 -1.11 -12.32
C GLN A 286 13.87 0.29 -11.71
N GLY A 287 13.83 0.44 -10.41
CA GLY A 287 14.08 1.72 -9.75
C GLY A 287 15.54 2.19 -9.79
N MET A 288 16.47 1.35 -10.29
CA MET A 288 17.89 1.69 -10.47
C MET A 288 18.25 2.08 -11.91
N LEU A 289 17.29 1.97 -12.83
CA LEU A 289 17.45 2.41 -14.21
C LEU A 289 17.53 3.94 -14.29
N ASP A 290 18.08 4.44 -15.39
CA ASP A 290 18.00 5.85 -15.74
C ASP A 290 16.53 6.30 -15.96
N ASP A 291 16.32 7.59 -16.03
CA ASP A 291 15.00 8.19 -16.14
C ASP A 291 14.30 7.83 -17.46
N ASP A 292 15.06 7.66 -18.53
CA ASP A 292 14.51 7.34 -19.86
C ASP A 292 13.90 5.95 -19.87
N TRP A 293 14.58 4.96 -19.28
CA TRP A 293 14.04 3.61 -19.17
C TRP A 293 12.86 3.54 -18.22
N ARG A 294 12.92 4.20 -17.03
CA ARG A 294 11.81 4.24 -16.08
C ARG A 294 10.56 4.84 -16.70
N TRP A 295 10.72 5.98 -17.39
CA TRP A 295 9.64 6.66 -18.10
C TRP A 295 9.05 5.80 -19.22
N LYS A 296 9.91 5.25 -20.11
CA LYS A 296 9.50 4.41 -21.23
C LYS A 296 8.74 3.16 -20.77
N ILE A 297 9.22 2.48 -19.74
CA ILE A 297 8.58 1.28 -19.20
C ILE A 297 7.19 1.65 -18.65
N TYR A 298 7.12 2.69 -17.83
CA TYR A 298 5.86 3.05 -17.18
C TYR A 298 4.82 3.54 -18.17
N THR A 299 5.16 4.45 -19.08
CA THR A 299 4.23 4.98 -20.08
C THR A 299 3.74 3.89 -21.04
N TYR A 300 4.62 2.94 -21.42
CA TYR A 300 4.21 1.77 -22.19
C TYR A 300 3.21 0.90 -21.42
N MET A 301 3.46 0.61 -20.16
CA MET A 301 2.56 -0.21 -19.33
C MET A 301 1.21 0.46 -19.10
N LEU A 302 1.20 1.78 -18.92
CA LEU A 302 -0.01 2.58 -18.78
C LEU A 302 -0.86 2.53 -20.06
N ALA A 303 -0.24 2.72 -21.24
CA ALA A 303 -0.91 2.67 -22.54
C ALA A 303 -1.45 1.27 -22.87
N ALA A 304 -0.65 0.22 -22.61
CA ALA A 304 -1.05 -1.17 -22.85
C ALA A 304 -2.27 -1.58 -22.01
N ALA A 305 -2.41 -1.02 -20.83
CA ALA A 305 -3.36 -1.38 -19.79
C ALA A 305 -3.30 -2.88 -19.41
N SER A 306 -3.54 -3.16 -18.15
CA SER A 306 -3.65 -4.55 -17.71
C SER A 306 -5.04 -5.11 -18.01
N PRO A 307 -5.18 -6.31 -18.58
CA PRO A 307 -6.49 -6.94 -18.73
C PRO A 307 -7.15 -7.15 -17.36
N PRO A 308 -8.49 -7.19 -17.29
CA PRO A 308 -9.17 -7.65 -16.09
C PRO A 308 -8.77 -9.12 -15.80
N PRO A 309 -8.84 -9.58 -14.54
CA PRO A 309 -8.67 -10.99 -14.24
C PRO A 309 -9.67 -11.84 -15.00
N HIS A 310 -9.22 -12.99 -15.51
CA HIS A 310 -10.08 -13.90 -16.25
C HIS A 310 -11.30 -14.33 -15.41
N GLU A 311 -11.09 -14.58 -14.13
CA GLU A 311 -12.10 -14.97 -13.17
C GLU A 311 -13.19 -13.91 -12.99
N SER A 312 -12.82 -12.61 -12.98
CA SER A 312 -13.79 -11.50 -12.91
C SER A 312 -14.67 -11.46 -14.16
N VAL A 313 -14.09 -11.66 -15.35
CA VAL A 313 -14.86 -11.71 -16.62
C VAL A 313 -15.79 -12.92 -16.64
N LEU A 314 -15.32 -14.10 -16.23
CA LEU A 314 -16.15 -15.31 -16.15
C LEU A 314 -17.27 -15.16 -15.12
N ARG A 315 -17.02 -14.48 -13.97
CA ARG A 315 -18.07 -14.18 -13.00
C ARG A 315 -19.17 -13.34 -13.65
N GLY A 316 -18.80 -12.24 -14.34
CA GLY A 316 -19.76 -11.41 -15.06
C GLY A 316 -20.56 -12.19 -16.12
N GLN A 317 -19.88 -13.03 -16.92
CA GLN A 317 -20.53 -13.85 -17.94
C GLN A 317 -21.60 -14.80 -17.38
N ARG A 318 -21.45 -15.26 -16.14
CA ARG A 318 -22.38 -16.20 -15.49
C ARG A 318 -23.55 -15.50 -14.81
N LEU A 319 -23.49 -14.20 -14.59
CA LEU A 319 -24.53 -13.43 -13.89
C LEU A 319 -25.56 -12.92 -14.88
N PRO A 320 -26.85 -13.29 -14.73
CA PRO A 320 -27.90 -12.67 -15.50
C PRO A 320 -27.92 -11.16 -15.30
N GLY A 321 -28.15 -10.41 -16.38
CA GLY A 321 -28.19 -8.95 -16.33
C GLY A 321 -26.83 -8.27 -16.44
N PHE A 322 -25.72 -9.00 -16.51
CA PHE A 322 -24.40 -8.43 -16.78
C PHE A 322 -24.19 -8.20 -18.27
N SER A 323 -23.70 -7.01 -18.68
CA SER A 323 -23.34 -6.75 -20.08
C SER A 323 -22.20 -5.74 -20.24
N PHE A 324 -21.55 -5.79 -21.40
CA PHE A 324 -20.56 -4.80 -21.84
C PHE A 324 -21.08 -3.97 -23.02
N ARG A 325 -20.74 -2.69 -23.02
CA ARG A 325 -20.88 -1.74 -24.12
C ARG A 325 -19.52 -1.23 -24.53
N PHE A 326 -18.98 -1.76 -25.61
CA PHE A 326 -17.69 -1.36 -26.17
C PHE A 326 -17.84 -0.27 -27.24
N ALA A 327 -16.76 0.51 -27.44
CA ALA A 327 -16.72 1.66 -28.35
C ALA A 327 -17.90 2.62 -28.08
N GLU A 328 -18.22 2.80 -26.80
CA GLU A 328 -19.33 3.63 -26.36
C GLU A 328 -18.91 4.50 -25.18
N PRO A 329 -18.12 5.56 -25.44
CA PRO A 329 -17.70 6.51 -24.42
C PRO A 329 -18.90 7.30 -23.88
N TRP A 330 -18.86 7.61 -22.59
CA TRP A 330 -19.76 8.58 -22.00
C TRP A 330 -19.32 10.00 -22.42
N LEU A 331 -20.30 10.78 -22.86
CA LEU A 331 -20.11 12.17 -23.26
C LEU A 331 -20.55 13.12 -22.13
N ASP A 332 -21.58 12.73 -21.39
CA ASP A 332 -22.09 13.49 -20.24
C ASP A 332 -22.84 12.59 -19.25
N MET A 333 -23.09 13.09 -18.05
CA MET A 333 -23.85 12.43 -17.02
C MET A 333 -24.60 13.46 -16.17
N ILE A 334 -25.92 13.33 -16.11
CA ILE A 334 -26.80 14.21 -15.34
C ILE A 334 -27.35 13.41 -14.17
N VAL A 335 -27.13 13.90 -12.96
CA VAL A 335 -27.56 13.24 -11.71
C VAL A 335 -28.79 13.95 -11.16
N GLU A 336 -29.89 13.22 -11.03
CA GLU A 336 -31.19 13.70 -10.55
C GLU A 336 -31.62 12.95 -9.27
N ALA A 337 -32.61 13.44 -8.60
CA ALA A 337 -33.13 12.83 -7.37
C ALA A 337 -33.64 11.40 -7.58
N ASP A 338 -34.16 11.06 -8.74
CA ASP A 338 -34.83 9.79 -9.07
C ASP A 338 -34.01 8.88 -10.01
N GLY A 339 -32.82 9.33 -10.51
CA GLY A 339 -31.96 8.54 -11.38
C GLY A 339 -30.78 9.30 -11.93
N VAL A 340 -30.05 8.65 -12.82
CA VAL A 340 -28.89 9.20 -13.52
C VAL A 340 -29.05 8.98 -15.01
N THR A 341 -29.03 10.06 -15.78
CA THR A 341 -29.06 10.01 -17.24
C THR A 341 -27.64 10.08 -17.77
N VAL A 342 -27.23 9.06 -18.52
CA VAL A 342 -25.91 8.96 -19.16
C VAL A 342 -26.09 9.20 -20.66
N LYS A 343 -25.32 10.15 -21.20
CA LYS A 343 -25.22 10.42 -22.64
C LYS A 343 -24.01 9.74 -23.22
N THR A 344 -24.22 8.93 -24.25
CA THR A 344 -23.15 8.23 -24.97
C THR A 344 -23.15 8.64 -26.44
N THR A 345 -22.18 8.13 -27.20
CA THR A 345 -22.16 8.30 -28.66
C THR A 345 -23.29 7.58 -29.39
N LYS A 346 -24.07 6.72 -28.70
CA LYS A 346 -25.16 5.95 -29.29
C LYS A 346 -26.55 6.37 -28.77
N GLY A 347 -26.61 7.34 -27.87
CA GLY A 347 -27.87 7.86 -27.34
C GLY A 347 -27.80 8.11 -25.83
N GLU A 348 -28.98 8.28 -25.23
CA GLU A 348 -29.12 8.51 -23.80
C GLU A 348 -29.73 7.26 -23.14
N GLU A 349 -29.18 6.91 -21.96
CA GLU A 349 -29.70 5.83 -21.13
C GLU A 349 -29.89 6.31 -19.69
N ARG A 350 -30.91 5.78 -19.02
CA ARG A 350 -31.21 6.10 -17.62
C ARG A 350 -30.89 4.92 -16.73
N PHE A 351 -30.20 5.20 -15.64
CA PHE A 351 -29.82 4.25 -14.59
C PHE A 351 -30.37 4.71 -13.24
N ASP A 352 -30.64 3.76 -12.35
CA ASP A 352 -30.97 4.07 -10.95
C ASP A 352 -29.73 4.51 -10.17
N ILE A 353 -28.60 3.87 -10.45
CA ILE A 353 -27.31 4.06 -9.78
C ILE A 353 -26.20 3.97 -10.82
N VAL A 354 -25.14 4.72 -10.58
CA VAL A 354 -23.91 4.69 -11.40
C VAL A 354 -22.69 4.38 -10.55
N LEU A 355 -21.84 3.50 -11.08
CA LEU A 355 -20.54 3.17 -10.52
C LEU A 355 -19.42 3.71 -11.41
N ILE A 356 -18.54 4.53 -10.85
CA ILE A 356 -17.41 5.13 -11.55
C ILE A 356 -16.15 4.27 -11.34
N GLY A 357 -15.81 3.48 -12.36
CA GLY A 357 -14.67 2.55 -12.38
C GLY A 357 -13.44 3.09 -13.10
N THR A 358 -13.13 4.37 -12.95
CA THR A 358 -12.04 5.06 -13.64
C THR A 358 -10.69 4.98 -12.93
N GLY A 359 -10.64 4.33 -11.75
CA GLY A 359 -9.42 4.17 -10.96
C GLY A 359 -9.12 5.36 -10.05
N PHE A 360 -7.84 5.62 -9.79
CA PHE A 360 -7.41 6.69 -8.89
C PHE A 360 -6.36 7.57 -9.57
N ASP A 361 -6.25 8.80 -9.08
CA ASP A 361 -5.23 9.75 -9.49
C ASP A 361 -3.99 9.62 -8.62
N VAL A 362 -2.84 9.97 -9.19
CA VAL A 362 -1.64 10.32 -8.44
C VAL A 362 -1.42 11.81 -8.62
N ASP A 363 -1.58 12.54 -7.52
CA ASP A 363 -1.51 14.00 -7.51
C ASP A 363 -1.15 14.49 -6.10
N MET A 364 0.08 14.91 -5.91
CA MET A 364 0.59 15.34 -4.60
C MET A 364 -0.11 16.62 -4.08
N GLY A 365 -0.64 17.46 -4.96
CA GLY A 365 -1.43 18.62 -4.58
C GLY A 365 -2.78 18.29 -3.93
N ARG A 366 -3.28 17.07 -4.12
CA ARG A 366 -4.54 16.56 -3.51
C ARG A 366 -4.31 15.76 -2.23
N VAL A 367 -3.06 15.46 -1.87
CA VAL A 367 -2.72 14.77 -0.62
C VAL A 367 -2.71 15.78 0.51
N LYS A 368 -3.82 15.87 1.24
CA LYS A 368 -4.06 16.89 2.27
C LYS A 368 -3.00 16.89 3.37
N GLU A 369 -2.51 15.72 3.73
CA GLU A 369 -1.49 15.52 4.75
C GLU A 369 -0.15 16.17 4.36
N LEU A 370 0.09 16.35 3.05
CA LEU A 370 1.30 16.95 2.48
C LEU A 370 1.12 18.41 2.06
N ALA A 371 0.03 19.08 2.44
CA ALA A 371 -0.27 20.43 1.95
C ALA A 371 0.88 21.45 2.16
N ALA A 372 1.64 21.33 3.26
CA ALA A 372 2.80 22.18 3.54
C ALA A 372 4.00 21.92 2.60
N PHE A 373 4.04 20.81 1.92
CA PHE A 373 5.16 20.35 1.09
C PHE A 373 4.83 20.33 -0.41
N ALA A 374 3.54 20.18 -0.75
CA ALA A 374 3.07 19.85 -2.09
C ALA A 374 3.63 20.73 -3.21
N ALA A 375 3.78 22.03 -2.95
CA ALA A 375 4.27 22.99 -3.94
C ALA A 375 5.74 22.75 -4.38
N ASN A 376 6.56 22.14 -3.49
CA ASN A 376 7.97 21.86 -3.76
C ASN A 376 8.27 20.36 -3.97
N VAL A 377 7.26 19.48 -3.99
CA VAL A 377 7.46 18.09 -4.40
C VAL A 377 7.86 18.06 -5.86
N LYS A 378 9.02 17.47 -6.15
CA LYS A 378 9.50 17.25 -7.51
C LYS A 378 8.67 16.20 -8.20
N LEU A 379 8.19 16.51 -9.40
CA LEU A 379 7.38 15.60 -10.22
C LEU A 379 8.17 15.11 -11.43
N TRP A 380 7.70 14.07 -12.07
CA TRP A 380 8.27 13.61 -13.34
C TRP A 380 8.15 14.68 -14.44
N ALA A 381 7.16 15.57 -14.38
CA ALA A 381 7.07 16.73 -15.24
C ALA A 381 8.29 17.67 -15.11
N ASP A 382 8.97 17.70 -13.97
CA ASP A 382 10.12 18.57 -13.74
C ASP A 382 11.43 18.02 -14.31
N VAL A 383 11.44 16.75 -14.75
CA VAL A 383 12.63 16.06 -15.31
C VAL A 383 12.43 15.54 -16.73
N ARG A 384 11.23 15.71 -17.32
CA ARG A 384 10.92 15.31 -18.70
C ARG A 384 10.69 16.53 -19.58
N SER A 385 10.87 16.35 -20.89
CA SER A 385 10.58 17.43 -21.84
C SER A 385 9.08 17.79 -21.88
N ALA A 386 8.77 19.00 -22.34
CA ALA A 386 7.38 19.45 -22.47
C ALA A 386 6.55 18.55 -23.40
N ASP A 387 7.15 18.04 -24.48
CA ASP A 387 6.46 17.16 -25.43
C ASP A 387 6.14 15.79 -24.82
N GLU A 388 7.08 15.18 -24.08
CA GLU A 388 6.86 13.93 -23.37
C GLU A 388 5.80 14.07 -22.29
N THR A 389 5.84 15.18 -21.55
CA THR A 389 4.87 15.52 -20.49
C THR A 389 3.48 15.70 -21.08
N LYS A 390 3.35 16.40 -22.20
CA LYS A 390 2.08 16.59 -22.90
C LYS A 390 1.52 15.27 -23.43
N ALA A 391 2.38 14.43 -24.01
CA ALA A 391 2.00 13.11 -24.53
C ALA A 391 1.56 12.14 -23.43
N ASN A 392 2.08 12.28 -22.21
CA ASN A 392 1.83 11.38 -21.08
C ASN A 392 1.49 12.18 -19.80
N ALA A 393 0.48 13.04 -19.87
CA ALA A 393 0.10 13.96 -18.79
C ALA A 393 -0.24 13.26 -17.47
N GLU A 394 -0.73 12.02 -17.49
CA GLU A 394 -0.95 11.20 -16.29
C GLU A 394 0.38 10.85 -15.62
N ALA A 395 1.34 10.32 -16.37
CA ALA A 395 2.66 9.94 -15.85
C ALA A 395 3.44 11.15 -15.33
N ALA A 396 3.30 12.30 -15.97
CA ALA A 396 3.98 13.54 -15.63
C ALA A 396 3.65 14.05 -14.21
N ARG A 397 2.47 13.70 -13.66
CA ARG A 397 2.03 14.11 -12.31
C ARG A 397 2.59 13.25 -11.19
N TYR A 398 3.22 12.12 -11.49
CA TYR A 398 3.81 11.26 -10.46
C TYR A 398 4.98 11.96 -9.77
N PRO A 399 5.17 11.74 -8.45
CA PRO A 399 6.32 12.28 -7.75
C PRO A 399 7.61 11.59 -8.23
N TYR A 400 8.66 12.40 -8.37
CA TYR A 400 10.00 11.91 -8.64
C TYR A 400 10.66 11.58 -7.29
N LEU A 401 10.83 10.28 -7.03
CA LEU A 401 11.28 9.77 -5.73
C LEU A 401 12.73 9.33 -5.79
N GLY A 402 13.42 9.49 -4.66
CA GLY A 402 14.71 8.88 -4.39
C GLY A 402 14.62 7.36 -4.18
N ARG A 403 15.77 6.71 -4.07
CA ARG A 403 15.89 5.23 -4.05
C ARG A 403 15.19 4.55 -2.88
N GLY A 404 15.03 5.23 -1.76
CA GLY A 404 14.30 4.78 -0.59
C GLY A 404 12.86 5.30 -0.53
N PHE A 405 12.29 5.65 -1.67
CA PHE A 405 10.92 6.18 -1.79
C PHE A 405 10.73 7.59 -1.20
N GLU A 406 11.82 8.28 -0.82
CA GLU A 406 11.78 9.62 -0.27
C GLU A 406 11.36 10.64 -1.34
N LEU A 407 10.52 11.59 -0.92
CA LEU A 407 10.14 12.74 -1.73
C LEU A 407 11.38 13.60 -2.02
N GLN A 408 11.44 14.15 -3.23
CA GLN A 408 12.54 15.03 -3.66
C GLN A 408 12.03 16.45 -3.80
N GLU A 409 12.89 17.40 -3.49
CA GLU A 409 12.59 18.82 -3.69
C GLU A 409 12.70 19.21 -5.17
N LYS A 410 11.73 20.00 -5.62
CA LYS A 410 11.80 20.68 -6.93
C LYS A 410 12.88 21.75 -6.92
N THR A 411 12.92 22.56 -5.88
CA THR A 411 13.96 23.55 -5.59
C THR A 411 14.71 23.12 -4.35
N SER A 412 15.94 22.66 -4.52
CA SER A 412 16.76 22.09 -3.46
C SER A 412 16.99 23.05 -2.29
N GLY A 413 16.91 22.55 -1.05
CA GLY A 413 17.19 23.27 0.18
C GLY A 413 16.11 24.27 0.61
N THR A 414 14.93 24.24 -0.01
CA THR A 414 13.86 25.21 0.29
C THR A 414 12.74 24.67 1.16
N THR A 415 12.68 23.36 1.35
CA THR A 415 11.62 22.72 2.15
C THR A 415 12.22 21.67 3.10
N PRO A 416 12.73 22.09 4.25
CA PRO A 416 13.32 21.18 5.23
C PRO A 416 12.38 20.03 5.59
N GLY A 417 12.91 18.82 5.72
CA GLY A 417 12.16 17.62 6.08
C GLY A 417 11.40 16.94 4.93
N LEU A 418 11.32 17.51 3.71
CA LEU A 418 10.66 16.86 2.59
C LEU A 418 11.28 15.50 2.27
N GLY A 419 12.61 15.39 2.28
CA GLY A 419 13.35 14.14 2.05
C GLY A 419 13.23 13.11 3.19
N ASP A 420 12.58 13.49 4.30
CA ASP A 420 12.30 12.59 5.41
C ASP A 420 10.90 11.95 5.33
N ILE A 421 10.16 12.26 4.26
CA ILE A 421 8.85 11.69 3.95
C ILE A 421 9.01 10.65 2.83
N HIS A 422 8.70 9.40 3.13
CA HIS A 422 8.82 8.27 2.21
C HIS A 422 7.45 7.83 1.73
N LEU A 423 7.22 7.86 0.41
CA LEU A 423 5.95 7.50 -0.21
C LEU A 423 5.93 6.01 -0.55
N PHE A 424 5.52 5.17 0.39
CA PHE A 424 5.45 3.71 0.22
C PHE A 424 4.03 3.25 -0.14
N ASN A 425 3.51 3.81 -1.22
CA ASN A 425 2.21 3.50 -1.79
C ASN A 425 2.29 3.50 -3.33
N TRP A 426 1.13 3.44 -4.01
CA TRP A 426 1.08 3.36 -5.47
C TRP A 426 1.69 4.56 -6.20
N GLY A 427 1.77 5.74 -5.57
CA GLY A 427 2.43 6.92 -6.14
C GLY A 427 3.91 6.71 -6.47
N SER A 428 4.54 5.69 -5.89
CA SER A 428 5.95 5.36 -6.13
C SER A 428 6.23 4.56 -7.40
N ILE A 429 5.20 4.05 -8.07
CA ILE A 429 5.36 3.03 -9.13
C ILE A 429 6.22 3.47 -10.31
N LEU A 430 6.12 4.73 -10.75
CA LEU A 430 6.93 5.22 -11.87
C LEU A 430 8.41 5.30 -11.50
N SER A 431 8.70 5.81 -10.30
CA SER A 431 10.07 5.98 -9.81
C SER A 431 10.72 4.66 -9.39
N GLN A 432 9.96 3.75 -8.76
CA GLN A 432 10.53 2.57 -8.07
C GLN A 432 10.04 1.22 -8.61
N GLY A 433 9.07 1.21 -9.54
CA GLY A 433 8.39 0.00 -9.97
C GLY A 433 7.28 -0.42 -9.00
N ALA A 434 6.63 -1.54 -9.28
CA ALA A 434 5.52 -2.06 -8.50
C ALA A 434 5.97 -2.72 -7.18
N LEU A 435 6.72 -1.97 -6.35
CA LEU A 435 7.28 -2.45 -5.08
C LEU A 435 6.43 -2.08 -3.87
N ALA A 436 5.58 -1.06 -3.99
CA ALA A 436 4.63 -0.65 -2.97
C ALA A 436 3.21 -0.77 -3.50
N GLY A 437 2.31 -1.38 -2.74
CA GLY A 437 0.91 -1.54 -3.13
C GLY A 437 0.62 -2.74 -4.06
N ASP A 438 1.61 -3.59 -4.35
CA ASP A 438 1.46 -4.85 -5.08
C ASP A 438 2.14 -6.00 -4.32
N ILE A 439 1.45 -7.14 -4.18
CA ILE A 439 1.95 -8.27 -3.38
C ILE A 439 3.31 -8.79 -3.87
N PRO A 440 3.53 -9.02 -5.19
CA PRO A 440 4.79 -9.57 -5.68
C PRO A 440 6.03 -8.72 -5.37
N GLY A 441 5.87 -7.41 -5.27
CA GLY A 441 6.97 -6.47 -5.01
C GLY A 441 7.20 -6.16 -3.53
N LEU A 442 6.25 -6.52 -2.66
CA LEU A 442 6.19 -6.06 -1.29
C LEU A 442 7.46 -6.37 -0.48
N PHE A 443 7.93 -7.61 -0.53
CA PHE A 443 9.16 -8.02 0.15
C PHE A 443 10.37 -7.16 -0.25
N ILE A 444 10.55 -6.96 -1.56
CA ILE A 444 11.70 -6.21 -2.11
C ILE A 444 11.58 -4.73 -1.73
N GLY A 445 10.39 -4.16 -1.89
CA GLY A 445 10.13 -2.76 -1.59
C GLY A 445 10.32 -2.43 -0.11
N ALA A 446 9.72 -3.21 0.78
CA ALA A 446 9.84 -3.01 2.22
C ALA A 446 11.28 -3.17 2.70
N THR A 447 12.02 -4.20 2.21
CA THR A 447 13.43 -4.38 2.54
C THR A 447 14.27 -3.17 2.11
N ARG A 448 14.07 -2.65 0.89
CA ARG A 448 14.78 -1.47 0.39
C ARG A 448 14.49 -0.23 1.23
N LEU A 449 13.23 0.01 1.53
CA LEU A 449 12.83 1.16 2.36
C LEU A 449 13.44 1.08 3.75
N VAL A 450 13.32 -0.07 4.43
CA VAL A 450 13.85 -0.27 5.78
C VAL A 450 15.37 -0.09 5.81
N GLN A 451 16.10 -0.63 4.84
CA GLN A 451 17.55 -0.42 4.70
C GLN A 451 17.91 1.07 4.52
N THR A 452 17.13 1.81 3.71
CA THR A 452 17.35 3.25 3.53
C THR A 452 17.10 4.01 4.82
N LEU A 453 16.02 3.70 5.55
CA LEU A 453 15.70 4.33 6.83
C LEU A 453 16.78 4.03 7.87
N SER A 454 17.22 2.79 7.96
CA SER A 454 18.31 2.37 8.85
C SER A 454 19.60 3.14 8.57
N HIS A 455 20.00 3.21 7.28
CA HIS A 455 21.16 3.98 6.86
C HIS A 455 21.04 5.48 7.21
N ALA A 456 19.90 6.07 6.93
CA ALA A 456 19.66 7.51 7.20
C ALA A 456 19.69 7.82 8.70
N LEU A 457 19.09 6.99 9.55
CA LEU A 457 19.13 7.16 11.00
C LEU A 457 20.55 7.02 11.54
N PHE A 458 21.29 6.01 11.08
CA PHE A 458 22.69 5.80 11.48
C PHE A 458 23.57 6.99 11.09
N THR A 459 23.52 7.44 9.84
CA THR A 459 24.34 8.57 9.36
C THR A 459 24.05 9.88 10.05
N THR A 460 22.78 10.12 10.41
CA THR A 460 22.39 11.32 11.17
C THR A 460 23.01 11.31 12.56
N ASP A 461 23.13 10.14 13.20
CA ASP A 461 23.64 9.99 14.57
C ASP A 461 25.09 9.50 14.63
N VAL A 462 25.83 9.51 13.53
CA VAL A 462 27.18 8.92 13.43
C VAL A 462 28.14 9.43 14.50
N ALA A 463 28.11 10.73 14.82
CA ALA A 463 28.95 11.32 15.86
C ALA A 463 28.68 10.68 17.23
N ARG A 464 27.40 10.40 17.56
CA ARG A 464 27.03 9.72 18.80
C ARG A 464 27.49 8.28 18.83
N HIS A 465 27.36 7.56 17.71
CA HIS A 465 27.80 6.17 17.60
C HIS A 465 29.34 6.08 17.72
N VAL A 466 30.07 7.02 17.12
CA VAL A 466 31.54 7.10 17.26
C VAL A 466 31.93 7.43 18.69
N GLN A 467 31.21 8.35 19.37
CA GLN A 467 31.45 8.63 20.78
C GLN A 467 31.23 7.40 21.65
N ASN A 468 30.14 6.64 21.44
CA ASN A 468 29.91 5.38 22.17
C ASN A 468 31.04 4.38 21.94
N MET A 469 31.66 4.35 20.74
CA MET A 469 32.83 3.52 20.47
C MET A 469 34.06 3.98 21.29
N TYR A 470 34.27 5.28 21.41
CA TYR A 470 35.35 5.82 22.23
C TYR A 470 35.15 5.59 23.73
N ASP A 471 33.88 5.66 24.17
CA ASP A 471 33.51 5.46 25.58
C ASP A 471 33.46 3.98 26.00
N GLN A 472 33.62 3.06 25.04
CA GLN A 472 33.66 1.63 25.34
C GLN A 472 34.98 1.26 25.99
N GLU A 473 34.92 0.94 27.26
CA GLU A 473 36.08 0.61 28.08
C GLU A 473 36.05 -0.79 28.73
N ASP A 474 34.93 -1.51 28.57
CA ASP A 474 34.81 -2.85 29.16
C ASP A 474 35.80 -3.80 28.54
N PRO A 475 36.66 -4.43 29.35
CA PRO A 475 37.67 -5.34 28.81
C PRO A 475 37.04 -6.64 28.30
N GLU A 476 37.33 -7.00 27.06
CA GLU A 476 36.96 -8.32 26.50
C GLU A 476 37.83 -9.44 27.06
N LEU A 477 39.09 -9.10 27.39
CA LEU A 477 40.01 -10.07 27.98
C LEU A 477 39.76 -10.17 29.50
N GLU A 478 39.38 -11.34 29.94
CA GLU A 478 39.39 -11.68 31.37
C GLU A 478 40.81 -11.73 31.96
N PRO A 479 40.97 -11.75 33.32
CA PRO A 479 42.26 -11.78 33.94
C PRO A 479 43.13 -12.94 33.41
N THR A 480 44.22 -12.59 32.70
CA THR A 480 45.22 -13.49 32.15
C THR A 480 46.59 -12.90 32.43
N ASN A 481 47.67 -13.60 32.09
CA ASN A 481 49.05 -13.07 32.20
C ASN A 481 49.29 -11.83 31.35
N TYR A 482 48.41 -11.55 30.38
CA TYR A 482 48.48 -10.42 29.46
C TYR A 482 47.46 -9.32 29.77
N PHE A 483 46.52 -9.55 30.70
CA PHE A 483 45.52 -8.57 31.07
C PHE A 483 46.12 -7.54 32.02
N VAL A 484 46.02 -6.24 31.66
CA VAL A 484 46.43 -5.13 32.52
C VAL A 484 45.20 -4.42 33.04
N PRO A 485 44.94 -4.44 34.41
CA PRO A 485 43.84 -3.74 35.02
C PRO A 485 43.83 -2.23 34.72
N ARG A 486 42.65 -1.59 34.66
CA ARG A 486 42.45 -0.16 34.38
C ARG A 486 43.24 0.78 35.28
N ASP A 487 43.27 0.48 36.53
CA ASP A 487 43.96 1.25 37.60
C ASP A 487 45.52 1.35 37.38
N ARG A 488 46.08 0.44 36.62
CA ARG A 488 47.50 0.45 36.26
C ARG A 488 47.82 1.07 34.90
N ARG A 489 46.80 1.37 34.10
CA ARG A 489 46.97 1.96 32.76
C ARG A 489 47.21 3.47 32.81
N ALA A 490 46.70 4.17 33.83
CA ALA A 490 46.82 5.61 33.99
C ALA A 490 48.20 6.11 34.41
N GLY A 491 49.16 5.21 34.71
CA GLY A 491 50.52 5.55 35.15
C GLY A 491 51.64 5.30 34.15
N THR A 492 51.32 4.93 32.89
CA THR A 492 52.33 4.52 31.90
C THR A 492 52.28 5.31 30.58
N LEU A 493 51.82 6.56 30.63
CA LEU A 493 52.02 7.53 29.52
C LEU A 493 52.92 8.67 29.97
#